data_fb0291e9080f7bad6aa508215e0f73a9
#
_entry.id   fb0291e9080f7bad6aa508215e0f73a9
#
_cell.length_a   1.000
_cell.length_b   1.000
_cell.length_c   1.000
_cell.angle_alpha   90.00
_cell.angle_beta   90.00
_cell.angle_gamma   90.00
#
_symmetry.space_group_name_H-M   'P 1'
#
loop_
_entity.id
_entity.type
_entity.pdbx_description
1 polymer ?
#
loop_
_entity_poly.entity_id
_entity_poly.type
_entity_poly.pdbx_seq_one_letter_code
_entity_poly.pdbx_strand_id
1 'polypeptide(L)'
;EDTYEIEGEEYFGYMRGRYTRQELKEIDDFCYAEGIEVIPCIQTLAHLNQIVRWYEDKNMFDVNDILLVGEEKTYTLIEKMIKTMRACFRTDRIHIGMDEAHLLGKGKYFDIHGYRKTEDIFAEHLKRVVSVCKENMFKPMIWSDMPFCMSNKQRFYYADTKNLKKEAIDLIPEDVELVYWDYSSEEKAHYDNMI
;
A
#
# COMPACT_ATOMS: atom_id res chain seq x y z
N GLU A 1 -1.37 -2.29 -8.83
CA GLU A 1 0.06 -2.30 -9.16
C GLU A 1 0.39 -1.25 -10.22
N ASP A 2 0.93 -1.62 -11.38
CA ASP A 2 1.44 -0.71 -12.42
C ASP A 2 0.67 -0.79 -13.75
N THR A 3 -0.63 -0.96 -13.71
CA THR A 3 -1.48 -1.13 -14.91
C THR A 3 -2.13 0.16 -15.42
N TYR A 4 -1.56 1.30 -15.11
CA TYR A 4 -2.07 2.62 -15.51
C TYR A 4 -0.91 3.58 -15.84
N GLU A 5 -1.24 4.66 -16.55
CA GLU A 5 -0.25 5.68 -16.93
C GLU A 5 -0.06 6.71 -15.82
N ILE A 6 1.21 7.03 -15.55
CA ILE A 6 1.60 8.15 -14.68
C ILE A 6 2.38 9.15 -15.51
N GLU A 7 2.01 10.42 -15.45
CA GLU A 7 2.68 11.48 -16.17
C GLU A 7 4.15 11.62 -15.75
N GLY A 8 5.04 11.58 -16.73
CA GLY A 8 6.48 11.66 -16.50
C GLY A 8 7.13 10.38 -15.98
N GLU A 9 6.39 9.25 -15.95
CA GLU A 9 6.93 7.93 -15.53
C GLU A 9 6.82 6.93 -16.70
N GLU A 10 7.75 7.05 -17.64
CA GLU A 10 7.73 6.27 -18.88
C GLU A 10 7.76 4.74 -18.64
N TYR A 11 8.51 4.30 -17.63
CA TYR A 11 8.69 2.89 -17.31
C TYR A 11 7.67 2.33 -16.32
N PHE A 12 6.81 3.16 -15.73
CA PHE A 12 5.70 2.67 -14.90
C PHE A 12 4.68 1.97 -15.78
N GLY A 13 4.44 0.69 -15.53
CA GLY A 13 3.56 -0.15 -16.34
C GLY A 13 4.08 -0.45 -17.75
N TYR A 14 5.37 -0.30 -18.00
CA TYR A 14 5.97 -0.59 -19.30
C TYR A 14 5.70 -2.04 -19.72
N MET A 15 5.22 -2.23 -20.95
CA MET A 15 4.81 -3.51 -21.55
C MET A 15 3.65 -4.24 -20.81
N ARG A 16 2.85 -3.53 -19.99
CA ARG A 16 1.74 -4.12 -19.22
C ARG A 16 0.35 -3.86 -19.84
N GLY A 17 0.24 -3.09 -20.92
CA GLY A 17 -1.06 -2.66 -21.44
C GLY A 17 -1.75 -1.72 -20.46
N ARG A 18 -1.12 -0.60 -20.15
CA ARG A 18 -1.58 0.41 -19.18
C ARG A 18 -2.89 1.05 -19.61
N TYR A 19 -3.78 1.23 -18.64
CA TYR A 19 -4.93 2.11 -18.83
C TYR A 19 -4.48 3.58 -18.91
N THR A 20 -5.01 4.29 -19.87
CA THR A 20 -4.91 5.75 -19.93
C THR A 20 -5.77 6.39 -18.85
N ARG A 21 -5.50 7.65 -18.51
CA ARG A 21 -6.37 8.42 -17.60
C ARG A 21 -7.82 8.52 -18.11
N GLN A 22 -7.99 8.57 -19.42
CA GLN A 22 -9.32 8.63 -20.02
C GLN A 22 -10.09 7.32 -19.82
N GLU A 23 -9.45 6.18 -20.06
CA GLU A 23 -10.05 4.86 -19.83
C GLU A 23 -10.43 4.63 -18.37
N LEU A 24 -9.57 5.06 -17.42
CA LEU A 24 -9.90 4.99 -15.99
C LEU A 24 -11.12 5.83 -15.62
N LYS A 25 -11.27 7.02 -16.20
CA LYS A 25 -12.46 7.86 -16.02
C LYS A 25 -13.71 7.21 -16.61
N GLU A 26 -13.60 6.62 -17.78
CA GLU A 26 -14.71 5.91 -18.43
C GLU A 26 -15.18 4.72 -17.61
N ILE A 27 -14.24 3.99 -16.97
CA ILE A 27 -14.57 2.91 -16.01
C ILE A 27 -15.31 3.47 -14.80
N ASP A 28 -14.82 4.57 -14.21
CA ASP A 28 -15.45 5.20 -13.05
C ASP A 28 -16.86 5.75 -13.42
N ASP A 29 -17.02 6.38 -14.59
CA ASP A 29 -18.29 6.89 -15.08
C ASP A 29 -19.31 5.78 -15.34
N PHE A 30 -18.87 4.68 -15.96
CA PHE A 30 -19.72 3.52 -16.20
C PHE A 30 -20.21 2.89 -14.89
N CYS A 31 -19.30 2.62 -13.95
CA CYS A 31 -19.66 2.05 -12.67
C CYS A 31 -20.59 2.97 -11.86
N TYR A 32 -20.31 4.26 -11.88
CA TYR A 32 -21.17 5.25 -11.21
C TYR A 32 -22.59 5.28 -11.78
N ALA A 33 -22.77 5.15 -13.08
CA ALA A 33 -24.08 5.08 -13.72
C ALA A 33 -24.87 3.84 -13.27
N GLU A 34 -24.19 2.77 -12.92
CA GLU A 34 -24.77 1.53 -12.38
C GLU A 34 -24.91 1.53 -10.83
N GLY A 35 -24.61 2.65 -10.17
CA GLY A 35 -24.67 2.78 -8.71
C GLY A 35 -23.53 2.08 -7.96
N ILE A 36 -22.41 1.84 -8.63
CA ILE A 36 -21.22 1.17 -8.08
C ILE A 36 -20.14 2.21 -7.83
N GLU A 37 -19.60 2.24 -6.61
CA GLU A 37 -18.39 3.02 -6.29
C GLU A 37 -17.14 2.23 -6.67
N VAL A 38 -16.25 2.85 -7.44
CA VAL A 38 -14.92 2.29 -7.77
C VAL A 38 -13.89 2.86 -6.82
N ILE A 39 -13.27 2.00 -6.01
CA ILE A 39 -12.17 2.37 -5.10
C ILE A 39 -10.87 1.93 -5.76
N PRO A 40 -9.98 2.86 -6.14
CA PRO A 40 -8.69 2.49 -6.71
C PRO A 40 -7.83 1.77 -5.65
N CYS A 41 -7.20 0.67 -6.06
CA CYS A 41 -6.25 -0.09 -5.25
C CYS A 41 -4.87 -0.02 -5.92
N ILE A 42 -3.90 0.55 -5.19
CA ILE A 42 -2.51 0.69 -5.64
C ILE A 42 -1.57 0.06 -4.62
N GLN A 43 -0.31 -0.15 -5.02
CA GLN A 43 0.72 -0.64 -4.10
C GLN A 43 1.72 0.48 -3.80
N THR A 44 1.92 0.77 -2.52
CA THR A 44 2.80 1.86 -2.09
C THR A 44 4.01 1.42 -1.25
N LEU A 45 4.19 0.11 -1.02
CA LEU A 45 5.32 -0.41 -0.25
C LEU A 45 5.95 -1.66 -0.88
N ALA A 46 5.21 -2.73 -1.11
CA ALA A 46 5.67 -4.00 -1.66
C ALA A 46 4.92 -4.37 -2.95
N HIS A 47 5.13 -5.56 -3.50
CA HIS A 47 4.50 -6.05 -4.74
C HIS A 47 4.83 -5.21 -5.99
N LEU A 48 6.02 -4.60 -6.03
CA LEU A 48 6.44 -3.69 -7.10
C LEU A 48 7.46 -4.32 -8.07
N ASN A 49 7.48 -5.64 -8.18
CA ASN A 49 8.43 -6.39 -9.01
C ASN A 49 8.55 -5.88 -10.45
N GLN A 50 7.42 -5.47 -11.05
CA GLN A 50 7.44 -4.98 -12.43
C GLN A 50 8.08 -3.60 -12.52
N ILE A 51 7.84 -2.73 -11.54
CA ILE A 51 8.48 -1.42 -11.46
C ILE A 51 10.00 -1.60 -11.25
N VAL A 52 10.40 -2.45 -10.30
CA VAL A 52 11.82 -2.75 -10.05
C VAL A 52 12.54 -3.18 -11.33
N ARG A 53 11.87 -3.94 -12.19
CA ARG A 53 12.46 -4.46 -13.42
C ARG A 53 12.91 -3.37 -14.38
N TRP A 54 12.11 -2.31 -14.51
CA TRP A 54 12.28 -1.30 -15.55
C TRP A 54 12.89 0.01 -15.07
N TYR A 55 12.76 0.32 -13.78
CA TYR A 55 13.36 1.55 -13.24
C TYR A 55 14.89 1.45 -13.22
N GLU A 56 15.55 2.48 -13.77
CA GLU A 56 17.01 2.56 -13.77
C GLU A 56 17.57 2.83 -12.38
N ASP A 57 16.90 3.70 -11.61
CA ASP A 57 17.33 4.05 -10.26
C ASP A 57 16.86 3.01 -9.22
N LYS A 58 17.75 2.03 -8.99
CA LYS A 58 17.54 1.01 -7.97
C LYS A 58 17.65 1.56 -6.53
N ASN A 59 17.98 2.84 -6.36
CA ASN A 59 18.17 3.41 -5.03
C ASN A 59 16.86 3.57 -4.26
N MET A 60 15.72 3.61 -4.94
CA MET A 60 14.42 3.69 -4.32
C MET A 60 13.87 2.35 -3.78
N PHE A 61 14.63 1.25 -3.90
CA PHE A 61 14.22 -0.07 -3.39
C PHE A 61 15.12 -0.49 -2.23
N ASP A 62 14.49 -1.06 -1.20
CA ASP A 62 15.16 -1.65 -0.03
C ASP A 62 15.69 -3.04 -0.38
N VAL A 63 14.79 -3.99 -0.54
CA VAL A 63 15.08 -5.38 -0.90
C VAL A 63 13.98 -5.92 -1.82
N ASN A 64 14.36 -6.65 -2.85
CA ASN A 64 13.44 -7.19 -3.86
C ASN A 64 12.54 -6.08 -4.45
N ASP A 65 11.25 -6.17 -4.18
CA ASP A 65 10.18 -5.30 -4.67
C ASP A 65 9.63 -4.34 -3.62
N ILE A 66 10.34 -4.20 -2.50
CA ILE A 66 9.97 -3.32 -1.39
C ILE A 66 10.63 -1.96 -1.58
N LEU A 67 9.86 -0.89 -1.48
CA LEU A 67 10.37 0.48 -1.55
C LEU A 67 11.25 0.83 -0.35
N LEU A 68 12.26 1.65 -0.59
CA LEU A 68 13.14 2.16 0.46
C LEU A 68 12.44 3.28 1.23
N VAL A 69 12.13 3.03 2.48
CA VAL A 69 11.52 4.02 3.38
C VAL A 69 12.52 5.12 3.69
N GLY A 70 12.07 6.37 3.64
CA GLY A 70 12.91 7.55 3.86
C GLY A 70 13.57 8.10 2.59
N GLU A 71 13.57 7.37 1.48
CA GLU A 71 14.09 7.86 0.20
C GLU A 71 13.07 8.79 -0.49
N GLU A 72 13.45 10.03 -0.79
CA GLU A 72 12.54 11.05 -1.36
C GLU A 72 11.94 10.65 -2.71
N LYS A 73 12.67 9.92 -3.54
CA LYS A 73 12.18 9.43 -4.83
C LYS A 73 11.03 8.44 -4.68
N THR A 74 11.07 7.62 -3.63
CA THR A 74 9.95 6.73 -3.25
C THR A 74 8.65 7.53 -3.08
N TYR A 75 8.71 8.61 -2.33
CA TYR A 75 7.51 9.42 -2.05
C TYR A 75 7.09 10.30 -3.22
N THR A 76 8.05 10.73 -4.05
CA THR A 76 7.74 11.42 -5.31
C THR A 76 6.93 10.52 -6.25
N LEU A 77 7.30 9.24 -6.36
CA LEU A 77 6.54 8.27 -7.15
C LEU A 77 5.14 8.03 -6.54
N ILE A 78 5.07 7.78 -5.24
CA ILE A 78 3.79 7.55 -4.53
C ILE A 78 2.84 8.74 -4.69
N GLU A 79 3.35 9.96 -4.57
CA GLU A 79 2.56 11.18 -4.78
C GLU A 79 1.99 11.25 -6.20
N LYS A 80 2.78 10.94 -7.23
CA LYS A 80 2.31 10.87 -8.61
C LYS A 80 1.24 9.80 -8.82
N MET A 81 1.41 8.61 -8.19
CA MET A 81 0.40 7.54 -8.21
C MET A 81 -0.91 8.03 -7.62
N ILE A 82 -0.90 8.60 -6.41
CA ILE A 82 -2.09 9.08 -5.71
C ILE A 82 -2.76 10.24 -6.46
N LYS A 83 -2.00 11.19 -7.00
CA LYS A 83 -2.52 12.28 -7.84
C LYS A 83 -3.19 11.76 -9.12
N THR A 84 -2.63 10.70 -9.71
CA THR A 84 -3.24 10.06 -10.88
C THR A 84 -4.59 9.45 -10.53
N MET A 85 -4.68 8.75 -9.41
CA MET A 85 -5.96 8.19 -8.92
C MET A 85 -6.97 9.31 -8.62
N ARG A 86 -6.54 10.39 -7.96
CA ARG A 86 -7.43 11.53 -7.69
C ARG A 86 -7.99 12.18 -8.97
N ALA A 87 -7.20 12.22 -10.01
CA ALA A 87 -7.62 12.77 -11.29
C ALA A 87 -8.60 11.88 -12.07
N CYS A 88 -8.66 10.58 -11.76
CA CYS A 88 -9.44 9.59 -12.49
C CYS A 88 -10.72 9.14 -11.79
N PHE A 89 -10.74 9.09 -10.45
CA PHE A 89 -11.82 8.52 -9.66
C PHE A 89 -12.51 9.58 -8.79
N ARG A 90 -13.83 9.50 -8.68
CA ARG A 90 -14.67 10.42 -7.90
C ARG A 90 -14.74 10.08 -6.42
N THR A 91 -14.46 8.83 -6.04
CA THR A 91 -14.45 8.38 -4.65
C THR A 91 -13.48 9.17 -3.78
N ASP A 92 -13.76 9.30 -2.51
CA ASP A 92 -12.82 9.84 -1.52
C ASP A 92 -12.02 8.72 -0.80
N ARG A 93 -12.14 7.48 -1.23
CA ARG A 93 -11.43 6.31 -0.68
C ARG A 93 -10.33 5.84 -1.63
N ILE A 94 -9.21 5.41 -1.07
CA ILE A 94 -8.11 4.80 -1.81
C ILE A 94 -7.50 3.65 -1.02
N HIS A 95 -7.32 2.51 -1.65
CA HIS A 95 -6.57 1.41 -1.06
C HIS A 95 -5.10 1.51 -1.48
N ILE A 96 -4.20 1.66 -0.51
CA ILE A 96 -2.78 1.90 -0.75
C ILE A 96 -1.90 0.64 -0.60
N GLY A 97 -2.51 -0.55 -0.49
CA GLY A 97 -1.83 -1.84 -0.42
C GLY A 97 -1.11 -2.06 0.89
N MET A 98 0.21 -2.11 0.86
CA MET A 98 1.14 -2.26 1.99
C MET A 98 1.20 -3.66 2.60
N ASP A 99 0.73 -4.68 1.87
CA ASP A 99 0.75 -6.08 2.27
C ASP A 99 2.10 -6.75 2.02
N GLU A 100 2.33 -7.84 2.73
CA GLU A 100 3.42 -8.82 2.57
C GLU A 100 4.85 -8.24 2.52
N ALA A 101 5.10 -7.06 3.08
CA ALA A 101 6.42 -6.43 3.16
C ALA A 101 7.34 -7.08 4.22
N HIS A 102 7.49 -8.42 4.20
CA HIS A 102 8.15 -9.19 5.24
C HIS A 102 9.64 -8.90 5.44
N LEU A 103 10.31 -8.44 4.38
CA LEU A 103 11.73 -8.10 4.39
C LEU A 103 11.99 -6.60 4.58
N LEU A 104 10.96 -5.82 4.91
CA LEU A 104 11.08 -4.39 5.15
C LEU A 104 12.17 -4.08 6.18
N GLY A 105 13.10 -3.22 5.79
CA GLY A 105 14.22 -2.79 6.63
C GLY A 105 15.37 -3.79 6.71
N LYS A 106 15.42 -4.83 5.84
CA LYS A 106 16.46 -5.87 5.89
C LYS A 106 17.42 -5.86 4.70
N GLY A 107 17.29 -4.90 3.82
CA GLY A 107 18.19 -4.68 2.68
C GLY A 107 18.95 -3.37 2.80
N LYS A 108 18.79 -2.52 1.81
CA LYS A 108 19.49 -1.23 1.73
C LYS A 108 19.17 -0.31 2.91
N TYR A 109 17.95 -0.38 3.43
CA TYR A 109 17.59 0.37 4.64
C TYR A 109 18.53 0.02 5.81
N PHE A 110 18.77 -1.29 6.03
CA PHE A 110 19.68 -1.77 7.06
C PHE A 110 21.13 -1.29 6.83
N ASP A 111 21.58 -1.30 5.57
CA ASP A 111 22.95 -0.87 5.22
C ASP A 111 23.16 0.63 5.52
N ILE A 112 22.11 1.45 5.37
CA ILE A 112 22.19 2.90 5.58
C ILE A 112 21.97 3.29 7.05
N HIS A 113 20.96 2.69 7.69
CA HIS A 113 20.44 3.13 9.00
C HIS A 113 20.73 2.17 10.16
N GLY A 114 21.28 0.99 9.86
CA GLY A 114 21.39 -0.08 10.84
C GLY A 114 20.04 -0.72 11.19
N TYR A 115 20.04 -1.48 12.27
CA TYR A 115 18.82 -2.17 12.72
C TYR A 115 17.76 -1.21 13.27
N ARG A 116 16.55 -1.30 12.73
CA ARG A 116 15.32 -0.75 13.30
C ARG A 116 14.23 -1.83 13.32
N LYS A 117 13.28 -1.72 14.22
CA LYS A 117 12.13 -2.62 14.24
C LYS A 117 11.29 -2.40 12.98
N THR A 118 10.82 -3.48 12.38
CA THR A 118 9.98 -3.41 11.17
C THR A 118 8.71 -2.59 11.41
N GLU A 119 8.15 -2.69 12.62
CA GLU A 119 6.97 -1.93 13.05
C GLU A 119 7.18 -0.41 12.97
N ASP A 120 8.35 0.05 13.43
CA ASP A 120 8.68 1.49 13.44
C ASP A 120 8.89 2.01 12.00
N ILE A 121 9.54 1.21 11.15
CA ILE A 121 9.77 1.56 9.73
C ILE A 121 8.44 1.60 8.97
N PHE A 122 7.58 0.60 9.20
CA PHE A 122 6.24 0.54 8.60
C PHE A 122 5.38 1.74 9.00
N ALA A 123 5.35 2.07 10.30
CA ALA A 123 4.59 3.20 10.81
C ALA A 123 5.07 4.55 10.27
N GLU A 124 6.39 4.74 10.14
CA GLU A 124 6.99 5.93 9.54
C GLU A 124 6.53 6.09 8.08
N HIS A 125 6.61 5.00 7.31
CA HIS A 125 6.18 4.98 5.93
C HIS A 125 4.67 5.25 5.79
N LEU A 126 3.85 4.49 6.53
CA LEU A 126 2.40 4.64 6.52
C LEU A 126 1.98 6.07 6.83
N LYS A 127 2.52 6.68 7.88
CA LYS A 127 2.23 8.06 8.26
C LYS A 127 2.51 9.04 7.12
N ARG A 128 3.59 8.86 6.39
CA ARG A 128 3.96 9.72 5.28
C ARG A 128 3.02 9.53 4.09
N VAL A 129 2.69 8.29 3.73
CA VAL A 129 1.74 7.99 2.66
C VAL A 129 0.33 8.50 2.99
N VAL A 130 -0.11 8.34 4.23
CA VAL A 130 -1.39 8.90 4.73
C VAL A 130 -1.44 10.42 4.57
N SER A 131 -0.33 11.12 4.85
CA SER A 131 -0.27 12.58 4.62
C SER A 131 -0.52 12.93 3.15
N VAL A 132 0.14 12.21 2.23
CA VAL A 132 -0.07 12.40 0.79
C VAL A 132 -1.51 12.08 0.37
N CYS A 133 -2.13 11.04 0.94
CA CYS A 133 -3.54 10.73 0.70
C CYS A 133 -4.45 11.89 1.12
N LYS A 134 -4.25 12.41 2.33
CA LYS A 134 -5.04 13.53 2.87
C LYS A 134 -4.90 14.81 2.06
N GLU A 135 -3.69 15.15 1.65
CA GLU A 135 -3.41 16.30 0.77
C GLU A 135 -4.14 16.19 -0.57
N ASN A 136 -4.40 14.96 -1.01
CA ASN A 136 -5.19 14.65 -2.20
C ASN A 136 -6.66 14.30 -1.90
N MET A 137 -7.17 14.61 -0.70
CA MET A 137 -8.56 14.41 -0.29
C MET A 137 -9.00 12.94 -0.33
N PHE A 138 -8.10 12.02 -0.04
CA PHE A 138 -8.40 10.60 0.09
C PHE A 138 -8.39 10.12 1.55
N LYS A 139 -9.27 9.18 1.86
CA LYS A 139 -9.28 8.35 3.05
C LYS A 139 -8.58 7.04 2.73
N PRO A 140 -7.42 6.76 3.32
CA PRO A 140 -6.64 5.59 2.98
C PRO A 140 -7.16 4.31 3.62
N MET A 141 -7.05 3.21 2.86
CA MET A 141 -7.29 1.84 3.30
C MET A 141 -6.01 1.04 3.08
N ILE A 142 -5.69 0.09 3.97
CA ILE A 142 -4.56 -0.84 3.81
C ILE A 142 -4.99 -2.27 4.07
N TRP A 143 -4.24 -3.23 3.56
CA TRP A 143 -4.39 -4.62 3.97
C TRP A 143 -3.98 -4.82 5.42
N SER A 144 -4.70 -5.67 6.14
CA SER A 144 -4.54 -5.87 7.58
C SER A 144 -3.45 -6.87 7.97
N ASP A 145 -2.87 -7.60 7.01
CA ASP A 145 -1.88 -8.65 7.25
C ASP A 145 -0.62 -8.15 7.95
N MET A 146 -0.02 -7.05 7.47
CA MET A 146 1.19 -6.50 8.09
C MET A 146 0.95 -6.01 9.53
N PRO A 147 -0.12 -5.23 9.84
CA PRO A 147 -0.52 -4.96 11.22
C PRO A 147 -0.60 -6.21 12.09
N PHE A 148 -1.23 -7.28 11.62
CA PHE A 148 -1.30 -8.54 12.39
C PHE A 148 0.04 -9.23 12.52
N CYS A 149 0.80 -9.37 11.42
CA CYS A 149 2.14 -9.95 11.45
C CYS A 149 3.09 -9.26 12.44
N MET A 150 3.01 -7.94 12.53
CA MET A 150 3.83 -7.14 13.45
C MET A 150 3.33 -7.24 14.88
N SER A 151 2.03 -7.39 15.10
CA SER A 151 1.41 -7.39 16.42
C SER A 151 1.52 -8.74 17.12
N ASN A 152 1.78 -9.85 16.42
CA ASN A 152 1.89 -11.17 17.03
C ASN A 152 3.28 -11.79 16.88
N LYS A 153 3.68 -12.62 17.86
CA LYS A 153 5.00 -13.27 17.90
C LYS A 153 5.20 -14.31 16.79
N GLN A 154 4.10 -14.90 16.30
CA GLN A 154 4.12 -16.00 15.32
C GLN A 154 4.04 -15.47 13.89
N ARG A 155 3.83 -14.15 13.73
CA ARG A 155 3.69 -13.47 12.42
C ARG A 155 2.58 -14.03 11.55
N PHE A 156 1.45 -14.38 12.16
CA PHE A 156 0.26 -14.78 11.42
C PHE A 156 -0.44 -13.56 10.80
N TYR A 157 -0.99 -13.73 9.62
CA TYR A 157 -1.77 -12.73 8.89
C TYR A 157 -3.17 -12.49 9.47
N TYR A 158 -3.62 -13.40 10.33
CA TYR A 158 -4.99 -13.43 10.82
C TYR A 158 -5.10 -12.85 12.22
N ALA A 159 -6.28 -12.30 12.52
CA ALA A 159 -6.59 -11.76 13.82
C ALA A 159 -6.63 -12.86 14.89
N ASP A 160 -5.49 -13.11 15.55
CA ASP A 160 -5.46 -13.85 16.80
C ASP A 160 -5.46 -12.85 17.96
N THR A 161 -6.66 -12.55 18.48
CA THR A 161 -6.86 -11.55 19.54
C THR A 161 -6.12 -11.86 20.84
N LYS A 162 -5.68 -13.12 21.05
CA LYS A 162 -4.95 -13.51 22.26
C LYS A 162 -3.49 -13.05 22.27
N ASN A 163 -2.94 -12.74 21.10
CA ASN A 163 -1.52 -12.47 20.93
C ASN A 163 -1.23 -11.08 20.31
N LEU A 164 -2.24 -10.25 20.10
CA LEU A 164 -2.06 -8.91 19.55
C LEU A 164 -1.31 -8.01 20.52
N LYS A 165 -0.22 -7.42 20.06
CA LYS A 165 0.50 -6.38 20.79
C LYS A 165 -0.15 -5.05 20.52
N LYS A 166 -0.76 -4.47 21.54
CA LYS A 166 -1.40 -3.17 21.44
C LYS A 166 -0.46 -2.10 20.87
N GLU A 167 0.81 -2.14 21.24
CA GLU A 167 1.81 -1.18 20.79
C GLU A 167 2.00 -1.18 19.25
N ALA A 168 1.79 -2.32 18.58
CA ALA A 168 1.88 -2.40 17.13
C ALA A 168 0.60 -1.89 16.45
N ILE A 169 -0.55 -2.07 17.09
CA ILE A 169 -1.83 -1.53 16.62
C ILE A 169 -1.88 -0.02 16.79
N ASP A 170 -1.40 0.50 17.92
CA ASP A 170 -1.36 1.93 18.23
C ASP A 170 -0.46 2.72 17.25
N LEU A 171 0.36 2.03 16.43
CA LEU A 171 1.15 2.66 15.36
C LEU A 171 0.32 2.96 14.09
N ILE A 172 -0.85 2.35 13.94
CA ILE A 172 -1.74 2.58 12.81
C ILE A 172 -2.58 3.84 13.09
N PRO A 173 -2.57 4.85 12.23
CA PRO A 173 -3.41 6.02 12.40
C PRO A 173 -4.91 5.66 12.45
N GLU A 174 -5.67 6.27 13.34
CA GLU A 174 -7.12 5.98 13.55
C GLU A 174 -7.98 6.22 12.29
N ASP A 175 -7.50 7.02 11.37
CA ASP A 175 -8.17 7.37 10.12
C ASP A 175 -7.75 6.47 8.93
N VAL A 176 -7.04 5.39 9.18
CA VAL A 176 -6.72 4.34 8.20
C VAL A 176 -7.64 3.16 8.40
N GLU A 177 -8.38 2.82 7.35
CA GLU A 177 -9.26 1.64 7.35
C GLU A 177 -8.44 0.37 7.08
N LEU A 178 -8.61 -0.65 7.91
CA LEU A 178 -8.00 -1.96 7.71
C LEU A 178 -8.92 -2.85 6.88
N VAL A 179 -8.40 -3.44 5.81
CA VAL A 179 -9.12 -4.38 4.96
C VAL A 179 -8.57 -5.78 5.17
N TYR A 180 -9.44 -6.66 5.64
CA TYR A 180 -9.08 -8.07 5.87
C TYR A 180 -9.14 -8.89 4.58
N TRP A 181 -8.20 -9.80 4.42
CA TRP A 181 -8.22 -10.81 3.38
C TRP A 181 -7.91 -12.20 3.95
N ASP A 182 -8.60 -13.20 3.45
CA ASP A 182 -8.41 -14.60 3.82
C ASP A 182 -8.92 -15.49 2.67
N TYR A 183 -8.08 -16.40 2.22
CA TYR A 183 -8.42 -17.30 1.11
C TYR A 183 -8.74 -18.73 1.58
N SER A 184 -8.54 -19.04 2.84
CA SER A 184 -8.50 -20.42 3.30
C SER A 184 -9.29 -20.71 4.57
N SER A 185 -9.63 -19.70 5.36
CA SER A 185 -10.36 -19.92 6.62
C SER A 185 -11.88 -19.88 6.43
N GLU A 186 -12.55 -20.90 6.94
CA GLU A 186 -14.00 -20.97 7.08
C GLU A 186 -14.45 -20.62 8.51
N GLU A 187 -13.52 -20.32 9.41
CA GLU A 187 -13.81 -20.06 10.81
C GLU A 187 -14.34 -18.63 11.02
N LYS A 188 -15.61 -18.53 11.42
CA LYS A 188 -16.27 -17.27 11.72
C LYS A 188 -15.49 -16.41 12.73
N ALA A 189 -14.79 -17.04 13.68
CA ALA A 189 -14.03 -16.33 14.70
C ALA A 189 -12.92 -15.45 14.10
N HIS A 190 -12.33 -15.79 12.95
CA HIS A 190 -11.33 -14.96 12.28
C HIS A 190 -11.93 -13.64 11.78
N TYR A 191 -13.16 -13.69 11.27
CA TYR A 191 -13.88 -12.51 10.78
C TYR A 191 -14.42 -11.66 11.93
N ASP A 192 -14.97 -12.31 12.98
CA ASP A 192 -15.50 -11.61 14.16
C ASP A 192 -14.39 -10.83 14.93
N ASN A 193 -13.14 -11.28 14.81
CA ASN A 193 -11.99 -10.61 15.44
C ASN A 193 -11.53 -9.34 14.69
N MET A 194 -12.08 -9.08 13.50
CA MET A 194 -11.75 -7.91 12.68
C MET A 194 -12.68 -6.72 12.93
N ILE A 195 -13.78 -6.93 13.60
CA ILE A 195 -14.78 -5.93 13.96
C ILE A 195 -14.50 -5.40 15.36
#